data_81342988e839539fc5081682050d5abd
#
_entry.id   81342988e839539fc5081682050d5abd
#
_cell.length_a   1.000
_cell.length_b   1.000
_cell.length_c   1.000
_cell.angle_alpha   90.00
_cell.angle_beta   90.00
_cell.angle_gamma   90.00
#
_symmetry.space_group_name_H-M   'P 1'
#
loop_
_entity.id
_entity.type
_entity.pdbx_description
1 polymer ?
#
loop_
_entity_poly.entity_id
_entity_poly.type
_entity_poly.pdbx_seq_one_letter_code
_entity_poly.pdbx_strand_id
1 'polypeptide(L)'
;GHIPSDSIVMKARRVGEGNQAAWAPCPIEEVVATIRAEKPALVFAPHVETSSGMLLPDDYLRAVADAVHEVGGMMVLDCVASGAIWVNMEATGVDVLVTAPQKGWSGSPCCAMVCLSAAARKAIDGTTSSSYACDLKKWLQIMESYEAGGHAYHATMPTDALVRLREVMQETRDYGFEKVRAEQVALGAAVRELFESRGIRSVAADGFKAPGVVVSYTTDPEIQNSKKFLALGLQTAAGVPLQCDEPADFMSFRVGLFGLEKLHNPGRSVAQLAAALDA
;
A
#
# COMPACT_ATOMS: atom_id res chain seq x y z
N GLY A 1 -4.98 3.09 15.09
CA GLY A 1 -4.66 1.95 15.93
C GLY A 1 -3.80 2.39 17.12
N HIS A 2 -3.75 1.60 18.16
CA HIS A 2 -2.90 1.88 19.30
C HIS A 2 -1.46 1.49 18.95
N ILE A 3 -0.53 2.45 19.03
CA ILE A 3 0.91 2.18 18.93
C ILE A 3 1.36 1.77 20.31
N PRO A 4 2.02 0.59 20.50
CA PRO A 4 2.58 0.21 21.80
C PRO A 4 3.55 1.27 22.33
N SER A 5 3.65 1.41 23.64
CA SER A 5 4.46 2.45 24.28
C SER A 5 5.97 2.33 24.02
N ASP A 6 6.42 1.17 23.58
CA ASP A 6 7.80 0.83 23.22
C ASP A 6 8.08 0.88 21.72
N SER A 7 7.13 1.37 20.92
CA SER A 7 7.31 1.50 19.47
C SER A 7 8.07 2.77 19.10
N ILE A 8 8.95 2.65 18.12
CA ILE A 8 9.66 3.76 17.49
C ILE A 8 9.08 4.02 16.11
N VAL A 9 8.72 5.27 15.83
CA VAL A 9 8.15 5.69 14.56
C VAL A 9 9.20 6.44 13.75
N MET A 10 9.55 5.90 12.58
CA MET A 10 10.43 6.54 11.61
C MET A 10 9.60 7.39 10.65
N LYS A 11 9.66 8.72 10.82
CA LYS A 11 8.86 9.66 10.03
C LYS A 11 9.49 9.94 8.66
N ALA A 12 8.66 10.18 7.66
CA ALA A 12 9.11 10.74 6.37
C ALA A 12 9.81 12.10 6.55
N ARG A 13 10.61 12.49 5.57
CA ARG A 13 11.38 13.73 5.54
C ARG A 13 10.99 14.60 4.35
N ARG A 14 10.96 15.90 4.57
CA ARG A 14 10.79 16.88 3.48
C ARG A 14 12.06 16.92 2.62
N VAL A 15 11.85 17.00 1.31
CA VAL A 15 12.90 17.15 0.31
C VAL A 15 12.74 18.53 -0.35
N GLY A 16 13.72 19.41 -0.16
CA GLY A 16 13.66 20.78 -0.63
C GLY A 16 12.96 21.75 0.34
N GLU A 17 12.72 22.96 -0.15
CA GLU A 17 12.17 24.07 0.62
C GLU A 17 10.77 24.49 0.13
N GLY A 18 10.05 25.27 0.95
CA GLY A 18 8.74 25.82 0.63
C GLY A 18 7.58 24.93 1.09
N ASN A 19 6.35 25.51 1.12
CA ASN A 19 5.15 24.86 1.69
C ASN A 19 4.70 23.62 0.91
N GLN A 20 5.10 23.51 -0.36
CA GLN A 20 4.81 22.36 -1.23
C GLN A 20 6.07 21.55 -1.54
N ALA A 21 7.01 21.46 -0.61
CA ALA A 21 8.17 20.58 -0.73
C ALA A 21 7.74 19.11 -0.74
N ALA A 22 8.37 18.31 -1.60
CA ALA A 22 8.08 16.88 -1.67
C ALA A 22 8.52 16.14 -0.40
N TRP A 23 8.01 14.93 -0.23
CA TRP A 23 8.31 14.07 0.91
C TRP A 23 8.94 12.76 0.43
N ALA A 24 9.97 12.31 1.14
CA ALA A 24 10.61 11.01 0.95
C ALA A 24 10.49 10.18 2.23
N PRO A 25 10.62 8.86 2.17
CA PRO A 25 10.78 8.03 3.36
C PRO A 25 11.93 8.52 4.24
N CYS A 26 11.97 8.10 5.50
CA CYS A 26 13.15 8.29 6.32
C CYS A 26 14.40 7.77 5.58
N PRO A 27 15.55 8.48 5.61
CA PRO A 27 16.77 7.97 4.98
C PRO A 27 17.08 6.54 5.43
N ILE A 28 17.41 5.67 4.49
CA ILE A 28 17.59 4.24 4.77
C ILE A 28 18.69 3.98 5.79
N GLU A 29 19.74 4.80 5.77
CA GLU A 29 20.85 4.69 6.71
C GLU A 29 20.42 4.96 8.15
N GLU A 30 19.50 5.91 8.36
CA GLU A 30 18.92 6.19 9.68
C GLU A 30 18.04 5.03 10.15
N VAL A 31 17.24 4.46 9.25
CA VAL A 31 16.37 3.31 9.55
C VAL A 31 17.21 2.10 9.96
N VAL A 32 18.22 1.76 9.17
CA VAL A 32 19.15 0.66 9.44
C VAL A 32 19.90 0.85 10.75
N ALA A 33 20.41 2.07 11.01
CA ALA A 33 21.11 2.39 12.25
C ALA A 33 20.17 2.23 13.46
N THR A 34 18.92 2.71 13.37
CA THR A 34 17.93 2.57 14.43
C THR A 34 17.57 1.11 14.70
N ILE A 35 17.34 0.31 13.64
CA ILE A 35 17.06 -1.13 13.79
C ILE A 35 18.20 -1.84 14.52
N ARG A 36 19.46 -1.56 14.17
CA ARG A 36 20.62 -2.17 14.80
C ARG A 36 20.78 -1.75 16.27
N ALA A 37 20.46 -0.49 16.60
CA ALA A 37 20.54 0.03 17.95
C ALA A 37 19.44 -0.55 18.85
N GLU A 38 18.21 -0.52 18.39
CA GLU A 38 17.01 -0.85 19.17
C GLU A 38 16.64 -2.35 19.14
N LYS A 39 17.13 -3.07 18.13
CA LYS A 39 16.92 -4.53 17.95
C LYS A 39 15.45 -4.95 18.06
N PRO A 40 14.55 -4.34 17.27
CA PRO A 40 13.13 -4.64 17.36
C PRO A 40 12.85 -6.10 16.96
N ALA A 41 11.88 -6.73 17.62
CA ALA A 41 11.39 -8.05 17.23
C ALA A 41 10.61 -7.99 15.90
N LEU A 42 9.94 -6.87 15.63
CA LEU A 42 9.16 -6.66 14.41
C LEU A 42 9.39 -5.24 13.87
N VAL A 43 9.53 -5.13 12.55
CA VAL A 43 9.49 -3.86 11.82
C VAL A 43 8.28 -3.87 10.89
N PHE A 44 7.40 -2.88 11.05
CA PHE A 44 6.23 -2.68 10.19
C PHE A 44 6.50 -1.53 9.22
N ALA A 45 6.20 -1.74 7.94
CA ALA A 45 6.28 -0.67 6.94
C ALA A 45 5.08 -0.74 5.99
N PRO A 46 4.50 0.40 5.57
CA PRO A 46 3.62 0.43 4.40
C PRO A 46 4.49 0.33 3.14
N HIS A 47 4.13 -0.54 2.20
CA HIS A 47 4.72 -0.51 0.86
C HIS A 47 4.32 0.77 0.12
N VAL A 48 3.04 1.13 0.22
CA VAL A 48 2.51 2.40 -0.27
C VAL A 48 1.82 3.16 0.85
N GLU A 49 2.37 4.34 1.19
CA GLU A 49 1.74 5.25 2.14
C GLU A 49 0.73 6.15 1.42
N THR A 50 -0.54 5.96 1.73
CA THR A 50 -1.65 6.60 1.00
C THR A 50 -1.87 8.06 1.34
N SER A 51 -1.37 8.57 2.46
CA SER A 51 -1.44 9.99 2.81
C SER A 51 -0.53 10.86 1.94
N SER A 52 0.58 10.30 1.50
CA SER A 52 1.62 10.97 0.72
C SER A 52 1.76 10.48 -0.73
N GLY A 53 1.25 9.29 -1.05
CA GLY A 53 1.46 8.64 -2.35
C GLY A 53 2.89 8.13 -2.54
N MET A 54 3.61 7.87 -1.44
CA MET A 54 4.95 7.29 -1.47
C MET A 54 4.89 5.76 -1.57
N LEU A 55 5.86 5.20 -2.26
CA LEU A 55 6.13 3.77 -2.34
C LEU A 55 7.58 3.52 -1.91
N LEU A 56 7.80 2.49 -1.11
CA LEU A 56 9.14 2.00 -0.76
C LEU A 56 9.67 1.10 -1.88
N PRO A 57 10.79 1.44 -2.55
CA PRO A 57 11.41 0.60 -3.57
C PRO A 57 11.95 -0.73 -3.00
N ASP A 58 12.14 -1.72 -3.87
CA ASP A 58 12.57 -3.07 -3.47
C ASP A 58 13.95 -3.07 -2.76
N ASP A 59 14.87 -2.20 -3.16
CA ASP A 59 16.17 -2.05 -2.52
C ASP A 59 16.05 -1.45 -1.10
N TYR A 60 15.13 -0.51 -0.89
CA TYR A 60 14.81 0.01 0.44
C TYR A 60 14.21 -1.08 1.32
N LEU A 61 13.24 -1.85 0.80
CA LEU A 61 12.64 -2.99 1.52
C LEU A 61 13.70 -4.02 1.89
N ARG A 62 14.59 -4.35 0.96
CA ARG A 62 15.68 -5.29 1.18
C ARG A 62 16.62 -4.83 2.28
N ALA A 63 17.02 -3.56 2.28
CA ALA A 63 17.91 -3.02 3.32
C ALA A 63 17.27 -3.05 4.72
N VAL A 64 15.95 -2.78 4.83
CA VAL A 64 15.20 -2.89 6.08
C VAL A 64 15.13 -4.35 6.54
N ALA A 65 14.80 -5.27 5.62
CA ALA A 65 14.71 -6.70 5.93
C ALA A 65 16.06 -7.27 6.40
N ASP A 66 17.14 -6.96 5.69
CA ASP A 66 18.49 -7.40 6.07
C ASP A 66 18.86 -6.90 7.47
N ALA A 67 18.61 -5.62 7.76
CA ALA A 67 18.94 -5.04 9.08
C ALA A 67 18.12 -5.68 10.23
N VAL A 68 16.83 -5.93 10.01
CA VAL A 68 16.01 -6.56 11.06
C VAL A 68 16.36 -8.03 11.27
N HIS A 69 16.73 -8.74 10.20
CA HIS A 69 17.21 -10.13 10.30
C HIS A 69 18.55 -10.23 11.02
N GLU A 70 19.48 -9.28 10.81
CA GLU A 70 20.75 -9.22 11.55
C GLU A 70 20.54 -9.19 13.07
N VAL A 71 19.46 -8.60 13.56
CA VAL A 71 19.13 -8.50 14.99
C VAL A 71 18.15 -9.57 15.47
N GLY A 72 17.75 -10.51 14.61
CA GLY A 72 16.85 -11.62 14.93
C GLY A 72 15.35 -11.28 14.91
N GLY A 73 14.98 -10.13 14.35
CA GLY A 73 13.59 -9.72 14.14
C GLY A 73 13.02 -10.13 12.78
N MET A 74 11.79 -9.67 12.47
CA MET A 74 11.09 -9.93 11.22
C MET A 74 10.50 -8.65 10.64
N MET A 75 10.39 -8.61 9.28
CA MET A 75 9.76 -7.52 8.55
C MET A 75 8.33 -7.85 8.16
N VAL A 76 7.39 -6.97 8.52
CA VAL A 76 5.97 -7.01 8.14
C VAL A 76 5.68 -5.86 7.17
N LEU A 77 5.23 -6.18 5.96
CA LEU A 77 4.94 -5.21 4.91
C LEU A 77 3.44 -5.12 4.64
N ASP A 78 2.88 -3.93 4.76
CA ASP A 78 1.51 -3.62 4.37
C ASP A 78 1.43 -3.28 2.88
N CYS A 79 0.94 -4.21 2.09
CA CYS A 79 0.73 -4.09 0.65
C CYS A 79 -0.74 -3.81 0.27
N VAL A 80 -1.58 -3.37 1.19
CA VAL A 80 -3.01 -3.10 0.91
C VAL A 80 -3.17 -2.09 -0.22
N ALA A 81 -2.32 -1.06 -0.28
CA ALA A 81 -2.40 -0.01 -1.29
C ALA A 81 -1.37 -0.14 -2.43
N SER A 82 -0.70 -1.28 -2.56
CA SER A 82 0.34 -1.51 -3.57
C SER A 82 -0.20 -1.53 -5.01
N GLY A 83 -1.50 -1.75 -5.20
CA GLY A 83 -2.08 -1.88 -6.53
C GLY A 83 -1.54 -3.12 -7.25
N ALA A 84 -1.12 -2.95 -8.49
CA ALA A 84 -0.49 -3.98 -9.30
C ALA A 84 1.06 -3.97 -9.20
N ILE A 85 1.62 -3.36 -8.16
CA ILE A 85 3.07 -3.41 -7.90
C ILE A 85 3.33 -4.61 -6.97
N TRP A 86 3.63 -5.72 -7.61
CA TRP A 86 3.83 -7.01 -6.93
C TRP A 86 5.17 -7.02 -6.20
N VAL A 87 5.16 -7.38 -4.92
CA VAL A 87 6.36 -7.53 -4.11
C VAL A 87 6.79 -9.00 -4.15
N ASN A 88 8.03 -9.26 -4.53
CA ASN A 88 8.65 -10.57 -4.38
C ASN A 88 9.25 -10.67 -2.98
N MET A 89 8.60 -11.43 -2.09
CA MET A 89 9.01 -11.58 -0.69
C MET A 89 10.41 -12.18 -0.54
N GLU A 90 10.78 -13.15 -1.40
CA GLU A 90 12.11 -13.76 -1.37
C GLU A 90 13.20 -12.77 -1.76
N ALA A 91 12.98 -12.01 -2.83
CA ALA A 91 13.94 -11.00 -3.30
C ALA A 91 14.09 -9.84 -2.33
N THR A 92 13.00 -9.39 -1.68
CA THR A 92 12.99 -8.26 -0.74
C THR A 92 13.27 -8.66 0.71
N GLY A 93 13.20 -9.95 1.06
CA GLY A 93 13.40 -10.43 2.42
C GLY A 93 12.21 -10.19 3.36
N VAL A 94 11.06 -9.80 2.84
CA VAL A 94 9.84 -9.59 3.65
C VAL A 94 9.35 -10.91 4.25
N ASP A 95 9.08 -10.93 5.55
CA ASP A 95 8.63 -12.13 6.28
C ASP A 95 7.11 -12.29 6.28
N VAL A 96 6.39 -11.18 6.43
CA VAL A 96 4.94 -11.15 6.43
C VAL A 96 4.47 -10.06 5.49
N LEU A 97 3.68 -10.43 4.49
CA LEU A 97 3.05 -9.48 3.58
C LEU A 97 1.55 -9.51 3.80
N VAL A 98 0.97 -8.35 4.07
CA VAL A 98 -0.48 -8.19 4.27
C VAL A 98 -1.08 -7.41 3.12
N THR A 99 -2.18 -7.91 2.54
CA THR A 99 -2.93 -7.22 1.49
C THR A 99 -4.43 -7.46 1.62
N ALA A 100 -5.22 -6.89 0.73
CA ALA A 100 -6.67 -6.97 0.76
C ALA A 100 -7.27 -6.98 -0.65
N PRO A 101 -8.49 -7.57 -0.83
CA PRO A 101 -9.13 -7.76 -2.13
C PRO A 101 -9.54 -6.47 -2.85
N GLN A 102 -9.96 -5.44 -2.10
CA GLN A 102 -10.69 -4.28 -2.65
C GLN A 102 -9.81 -3.18 -3.26
N LYS A 103 -8.51 -3.35 -3.30
CA LYS A 103 -7.54 -2.41 -3.90
C LYS A 103 -7.02 -2.97 -5.21
N GLY A 104 -5.81 -3.45 -5.27
CA GLY A 104 -5.18 -3.94 -6.50
C GLY A 104 -5.96 -5.04 -7.21
N TRP A 105 -6.59 -5.93 -6.48
CA TRP A 105 -7.38 -7.03 -7.05
C TRP A 105 -8.77 -6.61 -7.55
N SER A 106 -9.28 -5.44 -7.15
CA SER A 106 -10.64 -4.95 -7.50
C SER A 106 -11.77 -5.90 -7.12
N GLY A 107 -11.55 -6.72 -6.10
CA GLY A 107 -12.57 -7.58 -5.49
C GLY A 107 -13.36 -6.85 -4.42
N SER A 108 -14.38 -7.51 -3.87
CA SER A 108 -15.08 -7.02 -2.68
C SER A 108 -14.23 -7.23 -1.42
N PRO A 109 -14.30 -6.33 -0.42
CA PRO A 109 -13.62 -6.52 0.86
C PRO A 109 -14.25 -7.71 1.61
N CYS A 110 -13.57 -8.84 1.64
CA CYS A 110 -14.12 -10.09 2.20
C CYS A 110 -13.16 -10.83 3.13
N CYS A 111 -11.87 -10.55 3.08
CA CYS A 111 -10.87 -11.19 3.91
C CYS A 111 -9.59 -10.35 4.02
N ALA A 112 -8.76 -10.65 5.00
CA ALA A 112 -7.34 -10.29 4.95
C ALA A 112 -6.59 -11.36 4.14
N MET A 113 -5.60 -10.93 3.36
CA MET A 113 -4.71 -11.81 2.61
C MET A 113 -3.32 -11.67 3.24
N VAL A 114 -2.79 -12.76 3.79
CA VAL A 114 -1.51 -12.74 4.50
C VAL A 114 -0.60 -13.80 3.90
N CYS A 115 0.55 -13.38 3.36
CA CYS A 115 1.60 -14.28 2.90
C CYS A 115 2.71 -14.32 3.96
N LEU A 116 3.26 -15.52 4.20
CA LEU A 116 4.23 -15.78 5.25
C LEU A 116 5.51 -16.39 4.67
N SER A 117 6.67 -15.91 5.09
CA SER A 117 7.93 -16.63 4.88
C SER A 117 7.95 -17.93 5.71
N ALA A 118 8.85 -18.84 5.40
CA ALA A 118 9.02 -20.06 6.19
C ALA A 118 9.37 -19.75 7.65
N ALA A 119 10.15 -18.72 7.89
CA ALA A 119 10.51 -18.24 9.22
C ALA A 119 9.28 -17.70 9.98
N ALA A 120 8.47 -16.85 9.35
CA ALA A 120 7.26 -16.31 9.94
C ALA A 120 6.22 -17.42 10.21
N ARG A 121 6.05 -18.36 9.27
CA ARG A 121 5.17 -19.53 9.47
C ARG A 121 5.57 -20.34 10.70
N LYS A 122 6.87 -20.59 10.87
CA LYS A 122 7.39 -21.31 12.05
C LYS A 122 7.21 -20.52 13.35
N ALA A 123 7.40 -19.20 13.32
CA ALA A 123 7.25 -18.36 14.50
C ALA A 123 5.82 -18.38 15.04
N ILE A 124 4.80 -18.45 14.18
CA ILE A 124 3.38 -18.50 14.56
C ILE A 124 3.08 -19.72 15.46
N ASP A 125 3.75 -20.85 15.27
CA ASP A 125 3.52 -22.06 16.07
C ASP A 125 3.79 -21.85 17.57
N GLY A 126 4.73 -20.96 17.90
CA GLY A 126 5.09 -20.57 19.27
C GLY A 126 4.21 -19.48 19.87
N THR A 127 3.24 -18.92 19.13
CA THR A 127 2.42 -17.78 19.57
C THR A 127 1.05 -18.19 20.10
N THR A 128 0.45 -17.28 20.88
CA THR A 128 -0.95 -17.38 21.31
C THR A 128 -1.63 -16.03 21.02
N SER A 129 -2.74 -16.05 20.32
CA SER A 129 -3.53 -14.85 20.03
C SER A 129 -4.66 -14.69 21.03
N SER A 130 -4.92 -13.44 21.45
CA SER A 130 -6.13 -13.06 22.19
C SER A 130 -7.27 -12.61 21.25
N SER A 131 -7.00 -12.50 19.95
CA SER A 131 -7.98 -12.08 18.95
C SER A 131 -8.63 -13.29 18.29
N TYR A 132 -9.95 -13.33 18.28
CA TYR A 132 -10.70 -14.35 17.54
C TYR A 132 -10.48 -14.21 16.02
N ALA A 133 -10.60 -13.00 15.49
CA ALA A 133 -10.56 -12.75 14.04
C ALA A 133 -9.14 -12.74 13.46
N CYS A 134 -8.12 -12.35 14.25
CA CYS A 134 -6.74 -12.17 13.79
C CYS A 134 -5.79 -13.27 14.30
N ASP A 135 -6.31 -14.43 14.72
CA ASP A 135 -5.50 -15.58 15.12
C ASP A 135 -4.97 -16.32 13.89
N LEU A 136 -3.77 -15.92 13.42
CA LEU A 136 -3.15 -16.53 12.25
C LEU A 136 -2.90 -18.04 12.42
N LYS A 137 -2.58 -18.50 13.64
CA LYS A 137 -2.38 -19.92 13.90
C LYS A 137 -3.68 -20.70 13.68
N LYS A 138 -4.79 -20.16 14.17
CA LYS A 138 -6.10 -20.78 14.00
C LYS A 138 -6.52 -20.80 12.54
N TRP A 139 -6.35 -19.71 11.81
CA TRP A 139 -6.66 -19.65 10.38
C TRP A 139 -5.81 -20.59 9.55
N LEU A 140 -4.52 -20.72 9.84
CA LEU A 140 -3.65 -21.69 9.18
C LEU A 140 -4.15 -23.13 9.37
N GLN A 141 -4.49 -23.51 10.59
CA GLN A 141 -5.04 -24.86 10.87
C GLN A 141 -6.31 -25.14 10.07
N ILE A 142 -7.19 -24.12 9.91
CA ILE A 142 -8.40 -24.26 9.10
C ILE A 142 -8.07 -24.47 7.62
N MET A 143 -7.18 -23.64 7.07
CA MET A 143 -6.78 -23.70 5.65
C MET A 143 -6.04 -25.00 5.33
N GLU A 144 -5.11 -25.42 6.16
CA GLU A 144 -4.37 -26.68 6.00
C GLU A 144 -5.30 -27.90 6.06
N SER A 145 -6.35 -27.87 6.90
CA SER A 145 -7.36 -28.92 6.93
C SER A 145 -8.12 -29.03 5.60
N TYR A 146 -8.50 -27.89 5.01
CA TYR A 146 -9.17 -27.87 3.70
C TYR A 146 -8.22 -28.32 2.57
N GLU A 147 -6.97 -27.89 2.59
CA GLU A 147 -5.94 -28.31 1.60
C GLU A 147 -5.67 -29.83 1.65
N ALA A 148 -5.75 -30.42 2.84
CA ALA A 148 -5.65 -31.87 3.03
C ALA A 148 -6.95 -32.63 2.64
N GLY A 149 -7.97 -31.97 2.11
CA GLY A 149 -9.26 -32.58 1.73
C GLY A 149 -10.21 -32.81 2.91
N GLY A 150 -9.90 -32.26 4.09
CA GLY A 150 -10.73 -32.33 5.27
C GLY A 150 -11.72 -31.16 5.38
N HIS A 151 -12.31 -31.02 6.57
CA HIS A 151 -13.21 -29.92 6.91
C HIS A 151 -12.88 -29.41 8.31
N ALA A 152 -12.85 -28.09 8.46
CA ALA A 152 -12.69 -27.42 9.75
C ALA A 152 -13.48 -26.12 9.77
N TYR A 153 -13.98 -25.73 10.95
CA TYR A 153 -14.79 -24.54 11.13
C TYR A 153 -14.21 -23.65 12.23
N HIS A 154 -14.13 -22.36 11.93
CA HIS A 154 -13.80 -21.33 12.91
C HIS A 154 -14.82 -20.21 12.90
N ALA A 155 -15.17 -19.70 11.72
CA ALA A 155 -16.14 -18.63 11.53
C ALA A 155 -16.85 -18.80 10.19
N THR A 156 -18.08 -18.27 10.08
CA THR A 156 -18.78 -18.17 8.80
C THR A 156 -18.07 -17.15 7.91
N MET A 157 -17.68 -17.58 6.73
CA MET A 157 -16.98 -16.77 5.75
C MET A 157 -17.93 -16.22 4.68
N PRO A 158 -17.65 -15.05 4.08
CA PRO A 158 -18.41 -14.48 2.97
C PRO A 158 -18.08 -15.24 1.67
N THR A 159 -18.59 -16.47 1.51
CA THR A 159 -18.20 -17.40 0.46
C THR A 159 -18.40 -16.86 -0.95
N ASP A 160 -19.51 -16.15 -1.21
CA ASP A 160 -19.78 -15.55 -2.52
C ASP A 160 -18.70 -14.53 -2.91
N ALA A 161 -18.29 -13.69 -1.95
CA ALA A 161 -17.24 -12.71 -2.17
C ALA A 161 -15.84 -13.36 -2.32
N LEU A 162 -15.58 -14.48 -1.64
CA LEU A 162 -14.36 -15.27 -1.83
C LEU A 162 -14.31 -15.94 -3.20
N VAL A 163 -15.42 -16.46 -3.70
CA VAL A 163 -15.52 -17.00 -5.07
C VAL A 163 -15.22 -15.88 -6.08
N ARG A 164 -15.84 -14.71 -5.90
CA ARG A 164 -15.56 -13.56 -6.78
C ARG A 164 -14.11 -13.10 -6.69
N LEU A 165 -13.49 -13.11 -5.51
CA LEU A 165 -12.06 -12.81 -5.36
C LEU A 165 -11.21 -13.79 -6.18
N ARG A 166 -11.48 -15.09 -6.09
CA ARG A 166 -10.78 -16.10 -6.88
C ARG A 166 -10.89 -15.82 -8.39
N GLU A 167 -12.08 -15.45 -8.88
CA GLU A 167 -12.31 -15.12 -10.28
C GLU A 167 -11.47 -13.92 -10.74
N VAL A 168 -11.46 -12.82 -10.00
CA VAL A 168 -10.67 -11.64 -10.36
C VAL A 168 -9.17 -11.88 -10.27
N MET A 169 -8.71 -12.74 -9.35
CA MET A 169 -7.31 -13.17 -9.30
C MET A 169 -6.95 -14.00 -10.54
N GLN A 170 -7.82 -14.89 -10.98
CA GLN A 170 -7.64 -15.66 -12.22
C GLN A 170 -7.62 -14.75 -13.45
N GLU A 171 -8.58 -13.82 -13.54
CA GLU A 171 -8.63 -12.82 -14.61
C GLU A 171 -7.32 -12.02 -14.69
N THR A 172 -6.80 -11.56 -13.56
CA THR A 172 -5.53 -10.82 -13.48
C THR A 172 -4.35 -11.68 -13.91
N ARG A 173 -4.29 -12.93 -13.49
CA ARG A 173 -3.26 -13.90 -13.90
C ARG A 173 -3.30 -14.15 -15.41
N ASP A 174 -4.50 -14.38 -15.96
CA ASP A 174 -4.68 -14.72 -17.36
C ASP A 174 -4.41 -13.51 -18.27
N TYR A 175 -4.63 -12.30 -17.78
CA TYR A 175 -4.21 -11.06 -18.43
C TYR A 175 -2.69 -10.86 -18.39
N GLY A 176 -2.03 -11.31 -17.33
CA GLY A 176 -0.58 -11.29 -17.13
C GLY A 176 -0.12 -10.25 -16.10
N PHE A 177 0.49 -10.72 -15.03
CA PHE A 177 0.95 -9.88 -13.90
C PHE A 177 1.92 -8.76 -14.33
N GLU A 178 2.89 -9.07 -15.19
CA GLU A 178 3.85 -8.08 -15.68
C GLU A 178 3.20 -7.02 -16.56
N LYS A 179 2.21 -7.40 -17.35
CA LYS A 179 1.44 -6.47 -18.16
C LYS A 179 0.63 -5.51 -17.31
N VAL A 180 -0.09 -6.04 -16.31
CA VAL A 180 -0.85 -5.22 -15.36
C VAL A 180 0.06 -4.25 -14.60
N ARG A 181 1.24 -4.72 -14.17
CA ARG A 181 2.26 -3.88 -13.52
C ARG A 181 2.72 -2.74 -14.42
N ALA A 182 3.07 -3.04 -15.67
CA ALA A 182 3.53 -2.04 -16.64
C ALA A 182 2.44 -0.98 -16.92
N GLU A 183 1.19 -1.40 -17.07
CA GLU A 183 0.04 -0.52 -17.25
C GLU A 183 -0.23 0.35 -16.01
N GLN A 184 -0.08 -0.20 -14.80
CA GLN A 184 -0.18 0.57 -13.56
C GLN A 184 0.89 1.66 -13.48
N VAL A 185 2.12 1.34 -13.83
CA VAL A 185 3.22 2.30 -13.86
C VAL A 185 2.95 3.40 -14.89
N ALA A 186 2.54 3.02 -16.10
CA ALA A 186 2.23 3.96 -17.18
C ALA A 186 1.07 4.90 -16.81
N LEU A 187 -0.01 4.36 -16.24
CA LEU A 187 -1.16 5.16 -15.80
C LEU A 187 -0.77 6.15 -14.69
N GLY A 188 -0.01 5.70 -13.69
CA GLY A 188 0.46 6.56 -12.61
C GLY A 188 1.36 7.70 -13.09
N ALA A 189 2.24 7.42 -14.04
CA ALA A 189 3.10 8.42 -14.68
C ALA A 189 2.28 9.45 -15.47
N ALA A 190 1.35 8.99 -16.32
CA ALA A 190 0.51 9.86 -17.13
C ALA A 190 -0.41 10.78 -16.30
N VAL A 191 -0.96 10.29 -15.19
CA VAL A 191 -1.77 11.12 -14.28
C VAL A 191 -0.90 12.18 -13.59
N ARG A 192 0.31 11.86 -13.18
CA ARG A 192 1.23 12.85 -12.61
C ARG A 192 1.66 13.90 -13.63
N GLU A 193 2.00 13.50 -14.83
CA GLU A 193 2.31 14.42 -15.93
C GLU A 193 1.16 15.38 -16.20
N LEU A 194 -0.08 14.86 -16.23
CA LEU A 194 -1.29 15.67 -16.36
C LEU A 194 -1.40 16.73 -15.26
N PHE A 195 -1.12 16.37 -14.00
CA PHE A 195 -1.17 17.32 -12.88
C PHE A 195 0.01 18.31 -12.93
N GLU A 196 1.22 17.83 -13.13
CA GLU A 196 2.44 18.65 -13.16
C GLU A 196 2.40 19.67 -14.32
N SER A 197 1.84 19.31 -15.49
CA SER A 197 1.64 20.24 -16.61
C SER A 197 0.66 21.40 -16.28
N ARG A 198 -0.16 21.25 -15.24
CA ARG A 198 -1.06 22.26 -14.71
C ARG A 198 -0.53 22.95 -13.44
N GLY A 199 0.73 22.72 -13.10
CA GLY A 199 1.37 23.29 -11.90
C GLY A 199 0.95 22.64 -10.58
N ILE A 200 0.24 21.49 -10.62
CA ILE A 200 -0.19 20.72 -9.45
C ILE A 200 0.95 19.79 -9.06
N ARG A 201 1.59 20.05 -7.92
CA ARG A 201 2.78 19.34 -7.48
C ARG A 201 2.47 18.03 -6.76
N SER A 202 3.30 17.00 -6.99
CA SER A 202 3.25 15.75 -6.22
C SER A 202 3.70 15.97 -4.77
N VAL A 203 3.04 15.29 -3.83
CA VAL A 203 3.50 15.20 -2.43
C VAL A 203 4.69 14.25 -2.31
N ALA A 204 4.68 13.11 -3.02
CA ALA A 204 5.80 12.17 -3.03
C ALA A 204 6.97 12.71 -3.85
N ALA A 205 8.18 12.56 -3.32
CA ALA A 205 9.43 12.88 -4.00
C ALA A 205 9.73 11.90 -5.14
N ASP A 206 10.58 12.35 -6.09
CA ASP A 206 11.09 11.49 -7.15
C ASP A 206 11.81 10.25 -6.58
N GLY A 207 11.65 9.12 -7.24
CA GLY A 207 12.13 7.82 -6.75
C GLY A 207 11.17 7.09 -5.81
N PHE A 208 10.17 7.81 -5.24
CA PHE A 208 9.21 7.23 -4.28
C PHE A 208 7.74 7.39 -4.69
N LYS A 209 7.46 7.81 -5.90
CA LYS A 209 6.11 8.06 -6.41
C LYS A 209 5.33 6.75 -6.64
N ALA A 210 4.33 6.44 -5.83
CA ALA A 210 3.49 5.25 -5.98
C ALA A 210 2.63 5.33 -7.25
N PRO A 211 2.64 4.34 -8.15
CA PRO A 211 1.86 4.42 -9.38
C PRO A 211 0.36 4.18 -9.22
N GLY A 212 -0.06 3.53 -8.13
CA GLY A 212 -1.46 3.21 -7.85
C GLY A 212 -2.19 4.26 -7.02
N VAL A 213 -1.45 5.16 -6.34
CA VAL A 213 -2.00 6.23 -5.51
C VAL A 213 -1.25 7.53 -5.81
N VAL A 214 -1.91 8.46 -6.47
CA VAL A 214 -1.34 9.78 -6.76
C VAL A 214 -1.85 10.76 -5.73
N VAL A 215 -0.94 11.40 -5.01
CA VAL A 215 -1.24 12.43 -4.02
C VAL A 215 -0.59 13.73 -4.46
N SER A 216 -1.38 14.77 -4.54
CA SER A 216 -0.93 16.08 -5.03
C SER A 216 -1.38 17.18 -4.09
N TYR A 217 -0.59 18.24 -4.04
CA TYR A 217 -0.90 19.44 -3.28
C TYR A 217 -2.08 20.20 -3.85
N THR A 218 -2.82 20.87 -2.98
CA THR A 218 -3.85 21.85 -3.34
C THR A 218 -3.88 22.98 -2.33
N THR A 219 -4.40 24.13 -2.72
CA THR A 219 -4.74 25.24 -1.82
C THR A 219 -6.24 25.45 -1.73
N ASP A 220 -7.02 24.59 -2.42
CA ASP A 220 -8.47 24.68 -2.48
C ASP A 220 -9.10 23.62 -1.55
N PRO A 221 -9.83 24.04 -0.48
CA PRO A 221 -10.47 23.11 0.44
C PRO A 221 -11.54 22.21 -0.20
N GLU A 222 -12.17 22.64 -1.30
CA GLU A 222 -13.17 21.83 -1.99
C GLU A 222 -12.56 20.77 -2.92
N ILE A 223 -11.32 20.98 -3.37
CA ILE A 223 -10.51 19.94 -4.00
C ILE A 223 -10.00 18.99 -2.92
N GLN A 224 -9.47 19.51 -1.80
CA GLN A 224 -8.97 18.70 -0.69
C GLN A 224 -10.02 17.73 -0.15
N ASN A 225 -11.28 18.16 0.00
CA ASN A 225 -12.37 17.32 0.51
C ASN A 225 -13.15 16.57 -0.60
N SER A 226 -12.67 16.61 -1.84
CA SER A 226 -13.22 15.95 -3.04
C SER A 226 -14.56 16.47 -3.56
N LYS A 227 -15.11 17.56 -3.02
CA LYS A 227 -16.43 18.08 -3.45
C LYS A 227 -16.44 18.52 -4.91
N LYS A 228 -15.43 19.24 -5.38
CA LYS A 228 -15.32 19.66 -6.78
C LYS A 228 -15.26 18.49 -7.73
N PHE A 229 -14.45 17.48 -7.43
CA PHE A 229 -14.39 16.26 -8.26
C PHE A 229 -15.72 15.52 -8.28
N LEU A 230 -16.39 15.41 -7.13
CA LEU A 230 -17.69 14.74 -7.04
C LEU A 230 -18.77 15.47 -7.86
N ALA A 231 -18.75 16.81 -7.88
CA ALA A 231 -19.67 17.61 -8.70
C ALA A 231 -19.49 17.35 -10.21
N LEU A 232 -18.30 16.91 -10.63
CA LEU A 232 -17.97 16.52 -12.00
C LEU A 232 -18.13 15.01 -12.26
N GLY A 233 -18.72 14.28 -11.31
CA GLY A 233 -18.95 12.84 -11.44
C GLY A 233 -17.71 11.97 -11.18
N LEU A 234 -16.62 12.54 -10.62
CA LEU A 234 -15.41 11.82 -10.28
C LEU A 234 -15.33 11.58 -8.77
N GLN A 235 -15.21 10.32 -8.36
CA GLN A 235 -14.93 9.96 -6.98
C GLN A 235 -13.41 9.93 -6.74
N THR A 236 -12.91 10.91 -6.00
CA THR A 236 -11.54 10.96 -5.49
C THR A 236 -11.51 10.75 -3.99
N ALA A 237 -10.34 10.75 -3.37
CA ALA A 237 -10.21 10.66 -1.93
C ALA A 237 -9.70 11.99 -1.35
N ALA A 238 -10.29 12.40 -0.25
CA ALA A 238 -9.85 13.59 0.47
C ALA A 238 -8.39 13.46 0.92
N GLY A 239 -7.66 14.57 0.90
CA GLY A 239 -6.33 14.65 1.49
C GLY A 239 -6.39 14.52 3.01
N VAL A 240 -5.37 13.93 3.58
CA VAL A 240 -5.23 13.72 5.02
C VAL A 240 -3.86 14.20 5.50
N PRO A 241 -3.70 14.52 6.81
CA PRO A 241 -2.40 14.86 7.37
C PRO A 241 -1.39 13.73 7.21
N LEU A 242 -0.11 14.07 7.07
CA LEU A 242 0.98 13.10 7.03
C LEU A 242 1.41 12.63 8.42
N GLN A 243 1.20 13.46 9.45
CA GLN A 243 1.70 13.28 10.81
C GLN A 243 3.23 13.17 10.89
N CYS A 244 3.89 13.92 10.00
CA CYS A 244 5.35 13.98 9.85
C CYS A 244 5.89 15.40 10.09
N ASP A 245 5.24 16.18 10.95
CA ASP A 245 5.58 17.57 11.26
C ASP A 245 5.44 18.51 10.04
N GLU A 246 4.46 18.22 9.18
CA GLU A 246 4.09 19.04 8.03
C GLU A 246 3.57 20.42 8.46
N PRO A 247 3.68 21.46 7.59
CA PRO A 247 3.12 22.77 7.88
C PRO A 247 1.63 22.73 8.17
N ALA A 248 1.14 23.66 9.02
CA ALA A 248 -0.27 23.72 9.43
C ALA A 248 -1.24 23.97 8.25
N ASP A 249 -0.76 24.57 7.16
CA ASP A 249 -1.47 24.81 5.93
C ASP A 249 -1.32 23.68 4.88
N PHE A 250 -0.75 22.55 5.27
CA PHE A 250 -0.63 21.38 4.38
C PHE A 250 -2.02 20.92 3.92
N MET A 251 -2.22 20.93 2.63
CA MET A 251 -3.41 20.41 1.99
C MET A 251 -3.05 19.57 0.76
N SER A 252 -3.70 18.45 0.61
CA SER A 252 -3.53 17.54 -0.53
C SER A 252 -4.87 16.92 -0.95
N PHE A 253 -4.88 16.25 -2.08
CA PHE A 253 -5.96 15.36 -2.52
C PHE A 253 -5.36 14.09 -3.10
N ARG A 254 -6.16 13.03 -3.18
CA ARG A 254 -5.68 11.70 -3.56
C ARG A 254 -6.52 11.11 -4.68
N VAL A 255 -5.83 10.52 -5.66
CA VAL A 255 -6.46 9.79 -6.78
C VAL A 255 -6.00 8.34 -6.74
N GLY A 256 -6.94 7.42 -6.55
CA GLY A 256 -6.71 5.97 -6.62
C GLY A 256 -6.85 5.45 -8.04
N LEU A 257 -5.85 4.75 -8.53
CA LEU A 257 -5.75 4.25 -9.89
C LEU A 257 -5.83 2.71 -9.95
N PHE A 258 -6.57 2.11 -9.01
CA PHE A 258 -6.76 0.67 -8.95
C PHE A 258 -7.82 0.18 -9.93
N GLY A 259 -7.68 -1.07 -10.37
CA GLY A 259 -8.66 -1.80 -11.14
C GLY A 259 -8.29 -2.02 -12.58
N LEU A 260 -8.47 -3.25 -13.07
CA LEU A 260 -8.16 -3.65 -14.45
C LEU A 260 -8.87 -2.78 -15.49
N GLU A 261 -10.08 -2.32 -15.20
CA GLU A 261 -10.85 -1.45 -16.08
C GLU A 261 -10.11 -0.14 -16.42
N LYS A 262 -9.41 0.45 -15.43
CA LYS A 262 -8.57 1.64 -15.66
C LYS A 262 -7.24 1.27 -16.33
N LEU A 263 -6.64 0.16 -15.92
CA LEU A 263 -5.35 -0.28 -16.40
C LEU A 263 -5.41 -0.71 -17.88
N HIS A 264 -6.49 -1.37 -18.31
CA HIS A 264 -6.71 -1.72 -19.72
C HIS A 264 -6.91 -0.49 -20.64
N ASN A 265 -7.26 0.67 -20.09
CA ASN A 265 -7.56 1.88 -20.83
C ASN A 265 -6.95 3.13 -20.18
N PRO A 266 -5.60 3.21 -20.03
CA PRO A 266 -4.94 4.35 -19.38
C PRO A 266 -5.31 5.69 -20.07
N GLY A 267 -5.32 5.73 -21.40
CA GLY A 267 -5.65 6.93 -22.18
C GLY A 267 -7.06 7.45 -21.89
N ARG A 268 -8.07 6.57 -21.78
CA ARG A 268 -9.44 6.97 -21.41
C ARG A 268 -9.48 7.52 -19.99
N SER A 269 -8.82 6.86 -19.05
CA SER A 269 -8.79 7.29 -17.63
C SER A 269 -8.14 8.67 -17.48
N VAL A 270 -7.03 8.92 -18.17
CA VAL A 270 -6.35 10.22 -18.21
C VAL A 270 -7.21 11.30 -18.86
N ALA A 271 -7.85 11.00 -19.99
CA ALA A 271 -8.71 11.95 -20.74
C ALA A 271 -9.93 12.38 -19.90
N GLN A 272 -10.57 11.44 -19.18
CA GLN A 272 -11.68 11.77 -18.27
C GLN A 272 -11.24 12.68 -17.12
N LEU A 273 -10.08 12.43 -16.54
CA LEU A 273 -9.52 13.28 -15.49
C LEU A 273 -9.12 14.66 -16.04
N ALA A 274 -8.53 14.72 -17.23
CA ALA A 274 -8.19 15.99 -17.90
C ALA A 274 -9.42 16.85 -18.13
N ALA A 275 -10.50 16.26 -18.70
CA ALA A 275 -11.76 16.95 -18.92
C ALA A 275 -12.36 17.54 -17.63
N ALA A 276 -12.24 16.83 -16.50
CA ALA A 276 -12.71 17.32 -15.21
C ALA A 276 -11.82 18.44 -14.64
N LEU A 277 -10.55 18.47 -14.95
CA LEU A 277 -9.66 19.56 -14.54
C LEU A 277 -9.84 20.84 -15.38
N ASP A 278 -10.36 20.71 -16.58
CA ASP A 278 -10.60 21.81 -17.51
C ASP A 278 -12.03 22.43 -17.36
N ALA A 279 -12.91 21.78 -16.58
CA ALA A 279 -14.28 22.23 -16.28
C ALA A 279 -14.35 23.07 -15.01
#